data_d9a027f0090377761b907e05a888a423
#
_entry.id   d9a027f0090377761b907e05a888a423
#
_cell.length_a   1.000
_cell.length_b   1.000
_cell.length_c   1.000
_cell.angle_alpha   90.00
_cell.angle_beta   90.00
_cell.angle_gamma   90.00
#
_symmetry.space_group_name_H-M   'P 1'
#
loop_
_entity.id
_entity.type
_entity.pdbx_description
1 polymer ?
#
loop_
_entity_poly.entity_id
_entity_poly.type
_entity_poly.pdbx_seq_one_letter_code
_entity_poly.pdbx_strand_id
1 'polypeptide(L)'
;MGVVSLDLGLVTYNLAKDWSLEKIIDLCIKTRFRAVELRTEHAHGVEPTIGVEERRRVRELFESSPIKLLSFGTVCEYHSPDKREVERNIELTKSFVKLAYDTGAVGVKVRPNRLMEDHNIRRDKTLRQIGEALKVCGNYGEEHGVEIWLEVHGYGTSDPRCIREIMEVADHPYVGVCWNSNPTDVMNGSISWSFNLLKEWIRSVHIHELYDESYPYRELFTLLRSIGYKRYCLSEIPESAEPERIMRYYRALWSEMVKP
;
A
#
# COMPACT_ATOMS: atom_id res chain seq x y z
N MET A 1 7.53 -22.48 -18.18
CA MET A 1 7.08 -21.16 -17.72
C MET A 1 8.14 -20.64 -16.74
N GLY A 2 8.70 -19.43 -16.96
CA GLY A 2 9.67 -18.88 -16.04
C GLY A 2 9.02 -18.59 -14.69
N VAL A 3 9.76 -18.85 -13.61
CA VAL A 3 9.28 -18.54 -12.23
C VAL A 3 9.10 -17.03 -12.12
N VAL A 4 7.91 -16.57 -11.74
CA VAL A 4 7.64 -15.14 -11.48
C VAL A 4 8.49 -14.72 -10.28
N SER A 5 9.43 -13.79 -10.50
CA SER A 5 10.22 -13.20 -9.43
C SER A 5 9.39 -12.15 -8.71
N LEU A 6 9.33 -12.25 -7.39
CA LEU A 6 8.77 -11.20 -6.53
C LEU A 6 9.90 -10.24 -6.13
N ASP A 7 9.66 -8.94 -6.21
CA ASP A 7 10.61 -7.91 -5.81
C ASP A 7 10.25 -7.31 -4.45
N LEU A 8 11.29 -6.99 -3.66
CA LEU A 8 11.15 -6.40 -2.33
C LEU A 8 11.28 -4.88 -2.40
N GLY A 9 10.35 -4.18 -1.76
CA GLY A 9 10.39 -2.75 -1.53
C GLY A 9 10.23 -2.39 -0.06
N LEU A 10 10.21 -1.09 0.23
CA LEU A 10 10.12 -0.51 1.58
C LEU A 10 8.90 0.41 1.67
N VAL A 11 8.10 0.30 2.72
CA VAL A 11 7.23 1.38 3.21
C VAL A 11 8.05 2.21 4.19
N THR A 12 8.05 3.53 4.06
CA THR A 12 8.82 4.38 4.99
C THR A 12 8.27 4.39 6.41
N TYR A 13 7.15 3.74 6.67
CA TYR A 13 6.54 3.54 7.99
C TYR A 13 7.61 3.49 9.09
N ASN A 14 7.38 3.44 10.29
CA ASN A 14 8.30 3.62 11.42
C ASN A 14 9.82 3.59 11.14
N LEU A 15 10.33 2.61 10.36
CA LEU A 15 11.77 2.44 10.13
C LEU A 15 12.43 3.67 9.50
N ALA A 16 11.78 4.27 8.51
CA ALA A 16 12.36 5.35 7.70
C ALA A 16 11.64 6.70 7.88
N LYS A 17 10.82 6.85 8.92
CA LYS A 17 10.01 8.06 9.14
C LYS A 17 10.83 9.35 9.24
N ASP A 18 12.04 9.23 9.76
CA ASP A 18 12.94 10.36 10.03
C ASP A 18 14.08 10.48 8.98
N TRP A 19 13.94 9.84 7.80
CA TRP A 19 14.99 9.85 6.78
C TRP A 19 14.67 10.82 5.65
N SER A 20 15.75 11.47 5.11
CA SER A 20 15.65 12.19 3.84
C SER A 20 15.50 11.23 2.66
N LEU A 21 15.07 11.73 1.50
CA LEU A 21 14.96 10.94 0.28
C LEU A 21 16.28 10.29 -0.11
N GLU A 22 17.39 11.02 -0.03
CA GLU A 22 18.72 10.52 -0.36
C GLU A 22 19.11 9.35 0.54
N LYS A 23 18.83 9.44 1.84
CA LYS A 23 19.08 8.34 2.79
C LYS A 23 18.21 7.13 2.52
N ILE A 24 16.93 7.33 2.19
CA ILE A 24 16.01 6.25 1.80
C ILE A 24 16.56 5.50 0.59
N ILE A 25 16.93 6.22 -0.46
CA ILE A 25 17.46 5.64 -1.71
C ILE A 25 18.79 4.92 -1.45
N ASP A 26 19.74 5.56 -0.74
CA ASP A 26 21.04 4.97 -0.42
C ASP A 26 20.91 3.65 0.34
N LEU A 27 20.07 3.60 1.40
CA LEU A 27 19.87 2.38 2.16
C LEU A 27 19.13 1.31 1.36
N CYS A 28 18.15 1.67 0.54
CA CYS A 28 17.48 0.73 -0.36
C CYS A 28 18.48 0.10 -1.35
N ILE A 29 19.38 0.90 -1.95
CA ILE A 29 20.44 0.40 -2.84
C ILE A 29 21.36 -0.58 -2.10
N LYS A 30 21.90 -0.16 -0.94
CA LYS A 30 22.85 -0.97 -0.13
C LYS A 30 22.25 -2.29 0.34
N THR A 31 20.96 -2.33 0.59
CA THR A 31 20.25 -3.49 1.11
C THR A 31 19.44 -4.26 0.05
N ARG A 32 19.51 -3.81 -1.22
CA ARG A 32 18.85 -4.40 -2.39
C ARG A 32 17.32 -4.42 -2.31
N PHE A 33 16.72 -3.41 -1.68
CA PHE A 33 15.32 -3.08 -1.88
C PHE A 33 15.18 -2.36 -3.22
N ARG A 34 14.06 -2.54 -3.93
CA ARG A 34 13.91 -2.10 -5.31
C ARG A 34 12.87 -1.00 -5.50
N ALA A 35 12.00 -0.80 -4.52
CA ALA A 35 10.94 0.20 -4.58
C ALA A 35 10.67 0.80 -3.21
N VAL A 36 10.01 1.96 -3.21
CA VAL A 36 9.61 2.65 -1.98
C VAL A 36 8.17 3.15 -2.11
N GLU A 37 7.40 2.96 -1.04
CA GLU A 37 6.19 3.71 -0.74
C GLU A 37 6.53 4.79 0.29
N LEU A 38 6.31 6.05 -0.06
CA LEU A 38 6.50 7.19 0.83
C LEU A 38 5.23 7.43 1.65
N ARG A 39 5.31 7.27 2.97
CA ARG A 39 4.22 7.61 3.88
C ARG A 39 4.14 9.13 4.08
N THR A 40 2.93 9.67 4.14
CA THR A 40 2.68 11.09 4.42
C THR A 40 3.20 11.50 5.81
N GLU A 41 3.50 12.77 5.98
CA GLU A 41 3.96 13.41 7.22
C GLU A 41 5.31 12.90 7.75
N HIS A 42 6.13 12.33 6.89
CA HIS A 42 7.48 11.89 7.23
C HIS A 42 8.55 12.92 6.85
N ALA A 43 9.77 12.77 7.39
CA ALA A 43 10.87 13.71 7.24
C ALA A 43 11.35 13.93 5.80
N HIS A 44 11.01 13.02 4.87
CA HIS A 44 11.32 13.23 3.44
C HIS A 44 10.59 14.43 2.83
N GLY A 45 9.47 14.89 3.43
CA GLY A 45 8.78 16.14 3.07
C GLY A 45 8.05 16.13 1.72
N VAL A 46 7.89 14.96 1.07
CA VAL A 46 7.20 14.87 -0.24
C VAL A 46 5.70 14.78 -0.02
N GLU A 47 5.03 15.93 -0.09
CA GLU A 47 3.62 16.12 0.19
C GLU A 47 2.93 16.86 -0.96
N PRO A 48 1.59 16.83 -1.07
CA PRO A 48 0.86 17.56 -2.12
C PRO A 48 1.13 19.06 -2.15
N THR A 49 1.61 19.63 -1.05
CA THR A 49 1.90 21.06 -0.90
C THR A 49 3.23 21.50 -1.51
N ILE A 50 4.13 20.59 -1.89
CA ILE A 50 5.40 20.98 -2.54
C ILE A 50 5.17 21.54 -3.94
N GLY A 51 6.02 22.52 -4.31
CA GLY A 51 5.95 23.18 -5.60
C GLY A 51 6.38 22.30 -6.79
N VAL A 52 6.11 22.79 -8.00
CA VAL A 52 6.40 22.05 -9.26
C VAL A 52 7.89 21.71 -9.39
N GLU A 53 8.78 22.62 -9.04
CA GLU A 53 10.24 22.39 -9.12
C GLU A 53 10.68 21.27 -8.17
N GLU A 54 10.14 21.23 -6.96
CA GLU A 54 10.48 20.14 -6.01
C GLU A 54 9.91 18.79 -6.47
N ARG A 55 8.70 18.75 -7.04
CA ARG A 55 8.15 17.54 -7.65
C ARG A 55 9.05 17.02 -8.77
N ARG A 56 9.54 17.92 -9.62
CA ARG A 56 10.49 17.59 -10.69
C ARG A 56 11.79 17.02 -10.11
N ARG A 57 12.35 17.67 -9.07
CA ARG A 57 13.56 17.18 -8.38
C ARG A 57 13.36 15.78 -7.78
N VAL A 58 12.21 15.52 -7.13
CA VAL A 58 11.89 14.19 -6.60
C VAL A 58 11.86 13.17 -7.72
N ARG A 59 11.21 13.47 -8.84
CA ARG A 59 11.17 12.61 -10.01
C ARG A 59 12.57 12.29 -10.54
N GLU A 60 13.38 13.30 -10.81
CA GLU A 60 14.76 13.16 -11.30
C GLU A 60 15.62 12.33 -10.36
N LEU A 61 15.47 12.50 -9.04
CA LEU A 61 16.19 11.75 -8.03
C LEU A 61 15.90 10.25 -8.11
N PHE A 62 14.64 9.86 -8.25
CA PHE A 62 14.27 8.45 -8.40
C PHE A 62 14.61 7.91 -9.79
N GLU A 63 14.41 8.66 -10.87
CA GLU A 63 14.76 8.25 -12.23
C GLU A 63 16.28 8.04 -12.43
N SER A 64 17.10 8.79 -11.70
CA SER A 64 18.57 8.61 -11.71
C SER A 64 19.06 7.46 -10.81
N SER A 65 18.18 6.81 -10.08
CA SER A 65 18.48 5.71 -9.17
C SER A 65 17.87 4.39 -9.66
N PRO A 66 18.37 3.23 -9.19
CA PRO A 66 17.72 1.93 -9.46
C PRO A 66 16.48 1.67 -8.60
N ILE A 67 16.06 2.62 -7.77
CA ILE A 67 14.93 2.49 -6.84
C ILE A 67 13.69 3.15 -7.45
N LYS A 68 12.60 2.40 -7.52
CA LYS A 68 11.33 2.94 -7.99
C LYS A 68 10.58 3.66 -6.87
N LEU A 69 10.18 4.92 -7.09
CA LEU A 69 9.09 5.51 -6.33
C LEU A 69 7.79 4.83 -6.76
N LEU A 70 7.27 3.97 -5.89
CA LEU A 70 6.12 3.14 -6.25
C LEU A 70 4.81 3.86 -5.98
N SER A 71 4.65 4.41 -4.77
CA SER A 71 3.38 4.95 -4.30
C SER A 71 3.55 5.95 -3.16
N PHE A 72 2.44 6.62 -2.88
CA PHE A 72 2.27 7.40 -1.65
C PHE A 72 1.32 6.68 -0.69
N GLY A 73 1.77 6.42 0.53
CA GLY A 73 1.00 5.82 1.62
C GLY A 73 0.27 6.91 2.40
N THR A 74 -1.00 7.18 2.08
CA THR A 74 -1.78 8.25 2.70
C THR A 74 -2.58 7.79 3.91
N VAL A 75 -3.17 8.76 4.61
CA VAL A 75 -4.16 8.56 5.68
C VAL A 75 -5.59 8.91 5.22
N CYS A 76 -5.81 9.05 3.91
CA CYS A 76 -7.14 9.33 3.38
C CYS A 76 -8.10 8.19 3.67
N GLU A 77 -9.29 8.51 4.17
CA GLU A 77 -10.33 7.57 4.62
C GLU A 77 -11.72 8.13 4.32
N TYR A 78 -12.70 7.24 4.08
CA TYR A 78 -14.02 7.65 3.57
C TYR A 78 -15.19 7.12 4.39
N HIS A 79 -14.91 6.61 5.62
CA HIS A 79 -15.91 5.98 6.49
C HIS A 79 -16.72 6.98 7.31
N SER A 80 -16.28 8.23 7.44
CA SER A 80 -16.89 9.23 8.31
C SER A 80 -18.37 9.48 7.98
N PRO A 81 -19.24 9.63 9.00
CA PRO A 81 -20.63 10.06 8.80
C PRO A 81 -20.73 11.54 8.38
N ASP A 82 -19.70 12.34 8.60
CA ASP A 82 -19.63 13.72 8.11
C ASP A 82 -19.22 13.72 6.62
N LYS A 83 -20.17 14.01 5.76
CA LYS A 83 -19.94 14.10 4.30
C LYS A 83 -18.84 15.10 3.93
N ARG A 84 -18.69 16.19 4.67
CA ARG A 84 -17.64 17.19 4.40
C ARG A 84 -16.24 16.60 4.65
N GLU A 85 -16.13 15.70 5.63
CA GLU A 85 -14.88 14.98 5.88
C GLU A 85 -14.56 14.02 4.74
N VAL A 86 -15.55 13.27 4.27
CA VAL A 86 -15.41 12.40 3.09
C VAL A 86 -14.99 13.19 1.87
N GLU A 87 -15.65 14.32 1.59
CA GLU A 87 -15.29 15.22 0.48
C GLU A 87 -13.86 15.75 0.60
N ARG A 88 -13.44 16.19 1.79
CA ARG A 88 -12.05 16.62 2.03
C ARG A 88 -11.05 15.51 1.75
N ASN A 89 -11.33 14.29 2.15
CA ASN A 89 -10.45 13.14 1.90
C ASN A 89 -10.40 12.76 0.42
N ILE A 90 -11.50 12.89 -0.32
CA ILE A 90 -11.52 12.71 -1.78
C ILE A 90 -10.62 13.76 -2.45
N GLU A 91 -10.75 15.05 -2.11
CA GLU A 91 -9.93 16.11 -2.69
C GLU A 91 -8.43 15.96 -2.29
N LEU A 92 -8.16 15.54 -1.06
CA LEU A 92 -6.80 15.22 -0.65
C LEU A 92 -6.22 14.03 -1.45
N THR A 93 -7.01 12.99 -1.68
CA THR A 93 -6.60 11.85 -2.52
C THR A 93 -6.29 12.30 -3.94
N LYS A 94 -7.11 13.15 -4.55
CA LYS A 94 -6.84 13.74 -5.88
C LYS A 94 -5.53 14.54 -5.89
N SER A 95 -5.24 15.27 -4.80
CA SER A 95 -4.00 16.00 -4.65
C SER A 95 -2.78 15.07 -4.61
N PHE A 96 -2.89 13.91 -3.95
CA PHE A 96 -1.87 12.86 -3.97
C PHE A 96 -1.76 12.17 -5.34
N VAL A 97 -2.86 11.98 -6.07
CA VAL A 97 -2.82 11.49 -7.45
C VAL A 97 -2.02 12.45 -8.34
N LYS A 98 -2.26 13.76 -8.21
CA LYS A 98 -1.49 14.76 -8.95
C LYS A 98 -0.01 14.74 -8.56
N LEU A 99 0.31 14.61 -7.28
CA LEU A 99 1.69 14.45 -6.80
C LEU A 99 2.33 13.18 -7.39
N ALA A 100 1.63 12.04 -7.37
CA ALA A 100 2.11 10.79 -7.94
C ALA A 100 2.41 10.91 -9.44
N TYR A 101 1.50 11.48 -10.21
CA TYR A 101 1.70 11.77 -11.63
C TYR A 101 2.95 12.62 -11.87
N ASP A 102 3.11 13.72 -11.14
CA ASP A 102 4.22 14.66 -11.32
C ASP A 102 5.57 14.04 -10.91
N THR A 103 5.60 13.17 -9.91
CA THR A 103 6.81 12.52 -9.39
C THR A 103 7.12 11.14 -10.01
N GLY A 104 6.21 10.61 -10.83
CA GLY A 104 6.39 9.31 -11.51
C GLY A 104 6.01 8.09 -10.66
N ALA A 105 5.33 8.28 -9.52
CA ALA A 105 4.72 7.18 -8.78
C ALA A 105 3.47 6.64 -9.51
N VAL A 106 3.14 5.36 -9.28
CA VAL A 106 2.06 4.69 -10.02
C VAL A 106 0.81 4.45 -9.18
N GLY A 107 0.88 4.70 -7.87
CA GLY A 107 -0.25 4.45 -6.98
C GLY A 107 -0.34 5.39 -5.79
N VAL A 108 -1.54 5.48 -5.25
CA VAL A 108 -1.87 6.15 -4.00
C VAL A 108 -2.61 5.17 -3.10
N LYS A 109 -2.03 4.84 -1.95
CA LYS A 109 -2.64 3.95 -0.97
C LYS A 109 -3.54 4.76 -0.03
N VAL A 110 -4.77 4.28 0.18
CA VAL A 110 -5.80 4.86 1.04
C VAL A 110 -6.36 3.80 2.00
N ARG A 111 -7.10 4.18 3.02
CA ARG A 111 -7.60 3.27 4.05
C ARG A 111 -9.13 3.28 4.15
N PRO A 112 -9.78 2.14 4.46
CA PRO A 112 -11.19 2.11 4.82
C PRO A 112 -11.40 2.54 6.29
N ASN A 113 -10.42 2.32 7.13
CA ASN A 113 -10.20 2.62 8.54
C ASN A 113 -11.14 1.92 9.53
N ARG A 114 -12.48 2.06 9.43
CA ARG A 114 -13.39 1.40 10.36
C ARG A 114 -14.83 1.30 9.86
N LEU A 115 -15.56 0.36 10.46
CA LEU A 115 -17.03 0.35 10.44
C LEU A 115 -17.57 1.35 11.47
N MET A 116 -18.78 1.87 11.25
CA MET A 116 -19.41 2.89 12.07
C MET A 116 -20.66 2.38 12.80
N GLU A 117 -20.70 1.08 13.14
CA GLU A 117 -21.83 0.44 13.81
C GLU A 117 -22.02 0.96 15.24
N ASP A 118 -20.93 1.34 15.92
CA ASP A 118 -20.95 2.04 17.22
C ASP A 118 -21.58 3.44 17.16
N HIS A 119 -21.72 4.02 15.96
CA HIS A 119 -22.48 5.26 15.69
C HIS A 119 -23.88 4.98 15.11
N ASN A 120 -24.42 3.77 15.28
CA ASN A 120 -25.70 3.33 14.72
C ASN A 120 -25.81 3.44 13.18
N ILE A 121 -24.67 3.37 12.49
CA ILE A 121 -24.64 3.32 11.04
C ILE A 121 -24.44 1.87 10.61
N ARG A 122 -25.35 1.36 9.80
CA ARG A 122 -25.29 -0.01 9.30
C ARG A 122 -24.01 -0.23 8.49
N ARG A 123 -23.40 -1.40 8.66
CA ARG A 123 -22.20 -1.84 7.94
C ARG A 123 -22.29 -1.60 6.43
N ASP A 124 -23.39 -2.03 5.80
CA ASP A 124 -23.58 -1.91 4.35
C ASP A 124 -23.55 -0.45 3.86
N LYS A 125 -24.04 0.51 4.66
CA LYS A 125 -23.96 1.94 4.34
C LYS A 125 -22.54 2.46 4.35
N THR A 126 -21.74 2.07 5.38
CA THR A 126 -20.34 2.48 5.48
C THR A 126 -19.54 1.90 4.31
N LEU A 127 -19.68 0.61 4.01
CA LEU A 127 -18.93 -0.03 2.92
C LEU A 127 -19.30 0.56 1.55
N ARG A 128 -20.59 0.81 1.31
CA ARG A 128 -21.05 1.48 0.09
C ARG A 128 -20.46 2.89 -0.06
N GLN A 129 -20.49 3.70 1.01
CA GLN A 129 -19.91 5.05 0.99
C GLN A 129 -18.42 5.04 0.65
N ILE A 130 -17.66 4.10 1.22
CA ILE A 130 -16.23 3.95 0.92
C ILE A 130 -16.04 3.57 -0.56
N GLY A 131 -16.82 2.61 -1.07
CA GLY A 131 -16.75 2.18 -2.47
C GLY A 131 -17.09 3.29 -3.46
N GLU A 132 -18.15 4.07 -3.18
CA GLU A 132 -18.52 5.22 -4.00
C GLU A 132 -17.43 6.31 -4.01
N ALA A 133 -16.82 6.60 -2.87
CA ALA A 133 -15.68 7.53 -2.78
C ALA A 133 -14.47 7.04 -3.58
N LEU A 134 -14.15 5.74 -3.47
CA LEU A 134 -13.06 5.12 -4.25
C LEU A 134 -13.31 5.20 -5.75
N LYS A 135 -14.56 5.03 -6.21
CA LYS A 135 -14.92 5.20 -7.62
C LYS A 135 -14.62 6.62 -8.11
N VAL A 136 -14.97 7.64 -7.31
CA VAL A 136 -14.65 9.04 -7.63
C VAL A 136 -13.14 9.26 -7.71
N CYS A 137 -12.39 8.72 -6.76
CA CYS A 137 -10.92 8.80 -6.78
C CYS A 137 -10.32 8.02 -7.95
N GLY A 138 -10.88 6.85 -8.28
CA GLY A 138 -10.48 6.01 -9.40
C GLY A 138 -10.64 6.71 -10.75
N ASN A 139 -11.77 7.40 -10.98
CA ASN A 139 -11.98 8.20 -12.19
C ASN A 139 -10.86 9.25 -12.35
N TYR A 140 -10.53 9.97 -11.29
CA TYR A 140 -9.45 10.95 -11.32
C TYR A 140 -8.07 10.31 -11.49
N GLY A 141 -7.87 9.14 -10.88
CA GLY A 141 -6.66 8.33 -11.05
C GLY A 141 -6.45 7.88 -12.50
N GLU A 142 -7.53 7.44 -13.17
CA GLU A 142 -7.51 7.04 -14.59
C GLU A 142 -7.05 8.16 -15.51
N GLU A 143 -7.57 9.38 -15.31
CA GLU A 143 -7.16 10.58 -16.08
C GLU A 143 -5.65 10.86 -15.98
N HIS A 144 -4.99 10.41 -14.91
CA HIS A 144 -3.57 10.63 -14.63
C HIS A 144 -2.71 9.36 -14.78
N GLY A 145 -3.31 8.21 -15.07
CA GLY A 145 -2.59 6.94 -15.09
C GLY A 145 -2.06 6.48 -13.73
N VAL A 146 -2.71 6.89 -12.62
CA VAL A 146 -2.35 6.59 -11.23
C VAL A 146 -3.43 5.75 -10.58
N GLU A 147 -3.08 4.59 -10.04
CA GLU A 147 -4.02 3.69 -9.37
C GLU A 147 -4.31 4.14 -7.92
N ILE A 148 -5.51 3.82 -7.41
CA ILE A 148 -5.89 3.97 -5.99
C ILE A 148 -5.89 2.58 -5.36
N TRP A 149 -5.17 2.40 -4.26
CA TRP A 149 -5.05 1.10 -3.59
C TRP A 149 -5.67 1.16 -2.19
N LEU A 150 -6.78 0.44 -2.02
CA LEU A 150 -7.45 0.29 -0.73
C LEU A 150 -6.66 -0.71 0.13
N GLU A 151 -6.11 -0.26 1.22
CA GLU A 151 -5.43 -1.11 2.19
C GLU A 151 -6.42 -1.98 2.96
N VAL A 152 -6.13 -3.27 3.09
CA VAL A 152 -6.87 -4.16 4.00
C VAL A 152 -6.54 -3.77 5.44
N HIS A 153 -7.29 -2.85 6.00
CA HIS A 153 -6.94 -2.17 7.26
C HIS A 153 -8.18 -1.78 8.07
N GLY A 154 -8.00 -1.63 9.38
CA GLY A 154 -8.92 -0.93 10.27
C GLY A 154 -9.90 -1.82 11.02
N TYR A 155 -10.60 -1.22 11.98
CA TYR A 155 -11.53 -1.93 12.86
C TYR A 155 -12.78 -2.39 12.11
N GLY A 156 -12.95 -3.71 12.02
CA GLY A 156 -14.01 -4.37 11.26
C GLY A 156 -13.79 -4.33 9.73
N THR A 157 -13.12 -3.32 9.21
CA THR A 157 -12.85 -3.19 7.78
C THR A 157 -11.62 -3.96 7.30
N SER A 158 -10.77 -4.46 8.21
CA SER A 158 -9.70 -5.41 7.87
C SER A 158 -10.22 -6.82 7.55
N ASP A 159 -11.52 -7.09 7.71
CA ASP A 159 -12.14 -8.34 7.24
C ASP A 159 -12.15 -8.36 5.70
N PRO A 160 -11.55 -9.38 5.05
CA PRO A 160 -11.52 -9.48 3.59
C PRO A 160 -12.90 -9.43 2.91
N ARG A 161 -13.97 -9.85 3.61
CA ARG A 161 -15.35 -9.75 3.12
C ARG A 161 -15.80 -8.30 2.99
N CYS A 162 -15.41 -7.44 3.95
CA CYS A 162 -15.70 -6.01 3.88
C CYS A 162 -14.97 -5.36 2.71
N ILE A 163 -13.71 -5.70 2.52
CA ILE A 163 -12.90 -5.18 1.40
C ILE A 163 -13.52 -5.61 0.07
N ARG A 164 -13.93 -6.86 -0.07
CA ARG A 164 -14.60 -7.35 -1.28
C ARG A 164 -15.87 -6.54 -1.58
N GLU A 165 -16.75 -6.33 -0.60
CA GLU A 165 -17.97 -5.55 -0.77
C GLU A 165 -17.66 -4.10 -1.20
N ILE A 166 -16.62 -3.47 -0.63
CA ILE A 166 -16.16 -2.14 -1.04
C ILE A 166 -15.70 -2.15 -2.50
N MET A 167 -14.89 -3.14 -2.90
CA MET A 167 -14.35 -3.26 -4.25
C MET A 167 -15.44 -3.51 -5.30
N GLU A 168 -16.45 -4.32 -4.97
CA GLU A 168 -17.62 -4.57 -5.81
C GLU A 168 -18.46 -3.28 -6.03
N VAL A 169 -18.54 -2.40 -5.03
CA VAL A 169 -19.19 -1.09 -5.16
C VAL A 169 -18.34 -0.11 -5.96
N ALA A 170 -17.04 -0.07 -5.71
CA ALA A 170 -16.12 0.80 -6.44
C ALA A 170 -16.13 0.48 -7.94
N ASP A 171 -16.07 -0.79 -8.30
CA ASP A 171 -16.16 -1.31 -9.68
C ASP A 171 -15.40 -0.44 -10.69
N HIS A 172 -14.08 -0.30 -10.48
CA HIS A 172 -13.27 0.62 -11.27
C HIS A 172 -11.88 0.04 -11.57
N PRO A 173 -11.39 0.06 -12.82
CA PRO A 173 -10.12 -0.55 -13.22
C PRO A 173 -8.89 0.08 -12.55
N TYR A 174 -8.95 1.36 -12.18
CA TYR A 174 -7.88 2.07 -11.47
C TYR A 174 -8.02 2.02 -9.94
N VAL A 175 -8.95 1.21 -9.42
CA VAL A 175 -9.04 0.91 -7.98
C VAL A 175 -8.61 -0.52 -7.74
N GLY A 176 -7.65 -0.71 -6.84
CA GLY A 176 -7.14 -2.01 -6.47
C GLY A 176 -7.01 -2.16 -4.96
N VAL A 177 -6.48 -3.29 -4.53
CA VAL A 177 -6.28 -3.64 -3.12
C VAL A 177 -4.78 -3.60 -2.80
N CYS A 178 -4.43 -2.99 -1.67
CA CYS A 178 -3.17 -3.21 -0.97
C CYS A 178 -3.41 -4.29 0.08
N TRP A 179 -2.91 -5.49 -0.18
CA TRP A 179 -2.90 -6.58 0.80
C TRP A 179 -1.99 -6.22 1.97
N ASN A 180 -2.44 -6.36 3.22
CA ASN A 180 -1.70 -5.83 4.39
C ASN A 180 -1.26 -6.89 5.41
N SER A 181 -1.25 -8.17 5.08
CA SER A 181 -0.76 -9.27 5.94
C SER A 181 -1.31 -9.22 7.38
N ASN A 182 -2.64 -9.08 7.53
CA ASN A 182 -3.31 -8.96 8.82
C ASN A 182 -3.61 -10.33 9.46
N PRO A 183 -3.70 -10.42 10.80
CA PRO A 183 -4.22 -11.62 11.45
C PRO A 183 -5.63 -12.02 10.99
N THR A 184 -6.45 -11.04 10.56
CA THR A 184 -7.81 -11.27 10.01
C THR A 184 -7.82 -12.00 8.68
N ASP A 185 -6.69 -12.08 7.98
CA ASP A 185 -6.56 -12.84 6.74
C ASP A 185 -6.50 -14.36 7.01
N VAL A 186 -6.06 -14.75 8.23
CA VAL A 186 -5.72 -16.13 8.58
C VAL A 186 -6.96 -16.86 9.09
N MET A 187 -7.33 -17.94 8.40
CA MET A 187 -8.40 -18.87 8.80
C MET A 187 -7.83 -20.28 8.91
N ASN A 188 -7.89 -20.88 10.10
CA ASN A 188 -7.34 -22.21 10.36
C ASN A 188 -5.87 -22.39 9.90
N GLY A 189 -5.05 -21.36 10.10
CA GLY A 189 -3.62 -21.36 9.75
C GLY A 189 -3.30 -21.10 8.27
N SER A 190 -4.29 -20.76 7.44
CA SER A 190 -4.11 -20.47 6.01
C SER A 190 -4.77 -19.13 5.62
N ILE A 191 -4.20 -18.47 4.62
CA ILE A 191 -4.77 -17.26 4.02
C ILE A 191 -5.46 -17.51 2.67
N SER A 192 -5.47 -18.74 2.20
CA SER A 192 -6.01 -19.11 0.88
C SER A 192 -7.43 -18.60 0.65
N TRP A 193 -8.30 -18.71 1.66
CA TRP A 193 -9.69 -18.26 1.53
C TRP A 193 -9.76 -16.74 1.34
N SER A 194 -9.12 -15.97 2.21
CA SER A 194 -9.08 -14.52 2.17
C SER A 194 -8.41 -14.00 0.88
N PHE A 195 -7.31 -14.66 0.49
CA PHE A 195 -6.61 -14.33 -0.74
C PHE A 195 -7.51 -14.55 -1.98
N ASN A 196 -8.23 -15.66 -2.05
CA ASN A 196 -9.13 -15.95 -3.16
C ASN A 196 -10.29 -14.95 -3.28
N LEU A 197 -10.72 -14.35 -2.17
CA LEU A 197 -11.73 -13.28 -2.20
C LEU A 197 -11.23 -12.01 -2.90
N LEU A 198 -9.93 -11.70 -2.79
CA LEU A 198 -9.37 -10.40 -3.17
C LEU A 198 -8.39 -10.44 -4.35
N LYS A 199 -7.94 -11.62 -4.77
CA LYS A 199 -6.83 -11.81 -5.72
C LYS A 199 -6.93 -11.02 -7.03
N GLU A 200 -8.14 -10.80 -7.54
CA GLU A 200 -8.37 -10.07 -8.80
C GLU A 200 -8.03 -8.57 -8.68
N TRP A 201 -8.10 -8.03 -7.46
CA TRP A 201 -7.87 -6.62 -7.19
C TRP A 201 -6.49 -6.32 -6.60
N ILE A 202 -5.67 -7.33 -6.21
CA ILE A 202 -4.38 -7.08 -5.56
C ILE A 202 -3.44 -6.32 -6.50
N ARG A 203 -3.03 -5.11 -6.08
CA ARG A 203 -2.11 -4.22 -6.80
C ARG A 203 -0.85 -3.89 -6.01
N SER A 204 -0.92 -3.94 -4.67
CA SER A 204 0.19 -3.73 -3.75
C SER A 204 0.11 -4.73 -2.61
N VAL A 205 1.24 -5.00 -1.96
CA VAL A 205 1.33 -5.94 -0.83
C VAL A 205 2.24 -5.34 0.22
N HIS A 206 1.72 -5.13 1.43
CA HIS A 206 2.51 -4.86 2.62
C HIS A 206 2.79 -6.17 3.36
N ILE A 207 4.04 -6.37 3.73
CA ILE A 207 4.52 -7.50 4.52
C ILE A 207 5.21 -6.96 5.77
N HIS A 208 4.89 -7.55 6.91
CA HIS A 208 5.41 -7.09 8.20
C HIS A 208 6.65 -7.89 8.61
N GLU A 209 6.79 -8.23 9.88
CA GLU A 209 7.92 -9.00 10.41
C GLU A 209 7.91 -10.45 9.91
N LEU A 210 8.80 -10.76 8.98
CA LEU A 210 8.87 -12.07 8.33
C LEU A 210 9.22 -13.24 9.27
N TYR A 211 9.75 -12.94 10.47
CA TYR A 211 10.01 -13.97 11.49
C TYR A 211 8.76 -14.40 12.25
N ASP A 212 7.66 -13.65 12.12
CA ASP A 212 6.39 -13.98 12.79
C ASP A 212 5.75 -15.20 12.14
N GLU A 213 5.84 -16.33 12.81
CA GLU A 213 5.29 -17.62 12.36
C GLU A 213 3.75 -17.67 12.44
N SER A 214 3.11 -16.69 13.09
CA SER A 214 1.65 -16.61 13.16
C SER A 214 1.03 -16.23 11.80
N TYR A 215 1.81 -15.61 10.91
CA TYR A 215 1.38 -15.28 9.55
C TYR A 215 2.08 -16.16 8.49
N PRO A 216 1.33 -16.85 7.60
CA PRO A 216 1.90 -17.81 6.67
C PRO A 216 2.52 -17.15 5.42
N TYR A 217 3.63 -16.40 5.57
CA TYR A 217 4.28 -15.64 4.48
C TYR A 217 4.69 -16.51 3.29
N ARG A 218 5.14 -17.76 3.51
CA ARG A 218 5.49 -18.67 2.40
C ARG A 218 4.28 -19.02 1.54
N GLU A 219 3.12 -19.17 2.17
CA GLU A 219 1.85 -19.36 1.45
C GLU A 219 1.49 -18.11 0.65
N LEU A 220 1.59 -16.91 1.26
CA LEU A 220 1.35 -15.64 0.57
C LEU A 220 2.21 -15.52 -0.70
N PHE A 221 3.52 -15.76 -0.60
CA PHE A 221 4.41 -15.66 -1.77
C PHE A 221 4.09 -16.72 -2.85
N THR A 222 3.65 -17.89 -2.45
CA THR A 222 3.19 -18.95 -3.37
C THR A 222 1.91 -18.53 -4.09
N LEU A 223 0.94 -17.99 -3.37
CA LEU A 223 -0.33 -17.51 -3.93
C LEU A 223 -0.12 -16.31 -4.86
N LEU A 224 0.75 -15.35 -4.50
CA LEU A 224 1.11 -14.22 -5.38
C LEU A 224 1.72 -14.71 -6.69
N ARG A 225 2.63 -15.69 -6.65
CA ARG A 225 3.18 -16.29 -7.88
C ARG A 225 2.11 -17.00 -8.71
N SER A 226 1.17 -17.68 -8.07
CA SER A 226 0.11 -18.43 -8.75
C SER A 226 -0.81 -17.54 -9.60
N ILE A 227 -0.99 -16.27 -9.20
CA ILE A 227 -1.76 -15.28 -9.96
C ILE A 227 -0.89 -14.45 -10.92
N GLY A 228 0.42 -14.76 -11.03
CA GLY A 228 1.34 -14.01 -11.88
C GLY A 228 1.65 -12.60 -11.40
N TYR A 229 1.60 -12.34 -10.07
CA TYR A 229 1.91 -11.03 -9.48
C TYR A 229 3.35 -10.63 -9.81
N LYS A 230 3.53 -9.48 -10.47
CA LYS A 230 4.83 -8.96 -10.94
C LYS A 230 5.20 -7.61 -10.32
N ARG A 231 4.51 -7.24 -9.24
CA ARG A 231 4.75 -5.99 -8.53
C ARG A 231 5.57 -6.25 -7.26
N TYR A 232 5.69 -5.28 -6.39
CA TYR A 232 6.54 -5.30 -5.21
C TYR A 232 5.78 -5.80 -3.98
N CYS A 233 6.50 -6.55 -3.13
CA CYS A 233 6.12 -6.76 -1.73
C CYS A 233 6.87 -5.72 -0.91
N LEU A 234 6.15 -4.85 -0.23
CA LEU A 234 6.71 -3.73 0.52
C LEU A 234 6.81 -4.09 2.00
N SER A 235 8.01 -4.02 2.56
CA SER A 235 8.20 -4.24 3.99
C SER A 235 7.72 -3.03 4.79
N GLU A 236 6.81 -3.27 5.73
CA GLU A 236 6.34 -2.30 6.71
C GLU A 236 6.82 -2.73 8.08
N ILE A 237 7.99 -2.25 8.50
CA ILE A 237 8.72 -2.74 9.67
C ILE A 237 8.97 -1.63 10.70
N PRO A 238 9.06 -1.99 12.00
CA PRO A 238 9.32 -1.06 13.08
C PRO A 238 10.63 -0.29 12.94
N GLU A 239 10.76 0.80 13.68
CA GLU A 239 12.01 1.55 13.80
C GLU A 239 13.13 0.69 14.45
N SER A 240 14.37 1.00 14.09
CA SER A 240 15.54 0.33 14.64
C SER A 240 16.71 1.31 14.77
N ALA A 241 17.50 1.17 15.83
CA ALA A 241 18.75 1.89 15.99
C ALA A 241 19.81 1.46 14.93
N GLU A 242 19.67 0.28 14.33
CA GLU A 242 20.57 -0.29 13.32
C GLU A 242 19.80 -0.60 12.01
N PRO A 243 19.24 0.40 11.33
CA PRO A 243 18.29 0.16 10.24
C PRO A 243 18.92 -0.60 9.06
N GLU A 244 20.13 -0.28 8.66
CA GLU A 244 20.81 -1.01 7.57
C GLU A 244 21.00 -2.50 7.91
N ARG A 245 21.36 -2.80 9.16
CA ARG A 245 21.51 -4.20 9.62
C ARG A 245 20.19 -4.96 9.57
N ILE A 246 19.10 -4.33 10.05
CA ILE A 246 17.77 -4.93 10.01
C ILE A 246 17.31 -5.14 8.56
N MET A 247 17.47 -4.16 7.69
CA MET A 247 17.13 -4.32 6.27
C MET A 247 17.93 -5.45 5.59
N ARG A 248 19.20 -5.64 5.94
CA ARG A 248 20.01 -6.76 5.42
C ARG A 248 19.48 -8.12 5.90
N TYR A 249 19.13 -8.26 7.18
CA TYR A 249 18.54 -9.49 7.71
C TYR A 249 17.15 -9.75 7.11
N TYR A 250 16.33 -8.71 7.03
CA TYR A 250 15.00 -8.81 6.39
C TYR A 250 15.13 -9.29 4.93
N ARG A 251 16.03 -8.68 4.17
CA ARG A 251 16.31 -9.07 2.78
C ARG A 251 16.79 -10.52 2.66
N ALA A 252 17.65 -10.96 3.57
CA ALA A 252 18.14 -12.34 3.57
C ALA A 252 17.01 -13.33 3.85
N LEU A 253 16.22 -13.10 4.90
CA LEU A 253 15.08 -13.93 5.26
C LEU A 253 14.03 -13.97 4.15
N TRP A 254 13.67 -12.79 3.60
CA TRP A 254 12.75 -12.69 2.47
C TRP A 254 13.24 -13.52 1.27
N SER A 255 14.54 -13.48 0.96
CA SER A 255 15.12 -14.24 -0.15
C SER A 255 14.99 -15.76 0.03
N GLU A 256 15.00 -16.25 1.26
CA GLU A 256 14.79 -17.66 1.57
C GLU A 256 13.28 -18.03 1.52
N MET A 257 12.41 -17.12 1.96
CA MET A 257 10.97 -17.36 1.99
C MET A 257 10.31 -17.34 0.62
N VAL A 258 10.82 -16.53 -0.31
CA VAL A 258 10.28 -16.46 -1.68
C VAL A 258 10.82 -17.53 -2.62
N LYS A 259 11.69 -18.42 -2.17
CA LYS A 259 12.09 -19.59 -2.98
C LYS A 259 10.87 -20.48 -3.24
N PRO A 260 10.79 -21.09 -4.44
CA PRO A 260 9.72 -22.03 -4.78
C PRO A 260 9.66 -23.23 -3.85
#